data_765c302c9f947983a9d6c682e6b354f6
#
_entry.id   765c302c9f947983a9d6c682e6b354f6
#
_cell.length_a   1.000
_cell.length_b   1.000
_cell.length_c   1.000
_cell.angle_alpha   90.00
_cell.angle_beta   90.00
_cell.angle_gamma   90.00
#
_symmetry.space_group_name_H-M   'P 1'
#
loop_
_entity.id
_entity.type
_entity.pdbx_description
1 polymer ?
#
loop_
_entity_poly.entity_id
_entity_poly.type
_entity_poly.pdbx_seq_one_letter_code
_entity_poly.pdbx_strand_id
1 'polypeptide(L)'
;MTSVRWKIAQFFEKKWWKNYLREKEPEDYFLWKQNYWNNFVLEIREWVIPLPDQSLLDMGCGPAGIFMVLPGQVTAVDPLLGQYKEKLPFFIPEKFNNVIFQTSTAEGFNCQTQFDVVFSLNVINHVTDIKRAINSLYSCCKKGGKLVLSVDSHNFKPLRTVFRHLHFDILHPHQLTLIEYIKLLEEVGFTIKGEKCLKKGFIFNYVVIVAEKS
;
A
#
# COMPACT_ATOMS: atom_id res chain seq x y z
N MET A 1 -18.89 -10.89 4.35
CA MET A 1 -19.55 -10.55 3.06
C MET A 1 -18.88 -9.30 2.50
N THR A 2 -18.27 -9.38 1.33
CA THR A 2 -17.67 -8.23 0.65
C THR A 2 -18.77 -7.28 0.21
N SER A 3 -18.70 -5.99 0.59
CA SER A 3 -19.72 -4.99 0.23
C SER A 3 -19.83 -4.81 -1.29
N VAL A 4 -21.02 -4.49 -1.79
CA VAL A 4 -21.25 -4.20 -3.21
C VAL A 4 -20.31 -3.06 -3.70
N ARG A 5 -20.08 -2.05 -2.84
CA ARG A 5 -19.13 -0.94 -3.12
C ARG A 5 -17.71 -1.45 -3.36
N TRP A 6 -17.24 -2.40 -2.57
CA TRP A 6 -15.90 -2.98 -2.73
C TRP A 6 -15.75 -3.73 -4.06
N LYS A 7 -16.79 -4.50 -4.47
CA LYS A 7 -16.80 -5.18 -5.79
C LYS A 7 -16.77 -4.17 -6.94
N ILE A 8 -17.47 -3.05 -6.80
CA ILE A 8 -17.49 -1.96 -7.78
C ILE A 8 -16.11 -1.28 -7.84
N ALA A 9 -15.50 -0.98 -6.69
CA ALA A 9 -14.16 -0.40 -6.63
C ALA A 9 -13.12 -1.29 -7.31
N GLN A 10 -13.12 -2.60 -7.03
CA GLN A 10 -12.24 -3.56 -7.68
C GLN A 10 -12.48 -3.67 -9.19
N PHE A 11 -13.74 -3.57 -9.63
CA PHE A 11 -14.05 -3.55 -11.07
C PHE A 11 -13.44 -2.35 -11.77
N PHE A 12 -13.52 -1.15 -11.15
CA PHE A 12 -12.93 0.07 -11.70
C PHE A 12 -11.41 0.04 -11.63
N GLU A 13 -10.81 -0.42 -10.54
CA GLU A 13 -9.37 -0.61 -10.41
C GLU A 13 -8.82 -1.50 -11.53
N LYS A 14 -9.46 -2.65 -11.75
CA LYS A 14 -9.11 -3.56 -12.83
C LYS A 14 -9.23 -2.93 -14.22
N LYS A 15 -10.34 -2.19 -14.48
CA LYS A 15 -10.55 -1.48 -15.74
C LYS A 15 -9.48 -0.42 -15.96
N TRP A 16 -9.10 0.28 -14.87
CA TRP A 16 -8.03 1.27 -14.88
C TRP A 16 -6.69 0.62 -15.23
N TRP A 17 -6.30 -0.47 -14.59
CA TRP A 17 -5.07 -1.21 -14.89
C TRP A 17 -5.03 -1.65 -16.36
N LYS A 18 -6.11 -2.25 -16.87
CA LYS A 18 -6.20 -2.67 -18.26
C LYS A 18 -6.01 -1.51 -19.24
N ASN A 19 -6.64 -0.36 -18.97
CA ASN A 19 -6.53 0.80 -19.85
C ASN A 19 -5.17 1.48 -19.72
N TYR A 20 -4.64 1.61 -18.51
CA TYR A 20 -3.35 2.24 -18.22
C TYR A 20 -2.18 1.51 -18.88
N LEU A 21 -2.28 0.19 -18.99
CA LEU A 21 -1.20 -0.66 -19.53
C LEU A 21 -1.35 -0.99 -21.00
N ARG A 22 -2.51 -0.69 -21.60
CA ARG A 22 -2.81 -1.04 -23.00
C ARG A 22 -1.84 -0.42 -24.02
N GLU A 23 -1.27 0.73 -23.71
CA GLU A 23 -0.39 1.50 -24.59
C GLU A 23 1.08 1.47 -24.14
N LYS A 24 1.42 0.61 -23.17
CA LYS A 24 2.78 0.53 -22.60
C LYS A 24 3.41 -0.80 -22.95
N GLU A 25 4.63 -0.75 -23.45
CA GLU A 25 5.47 -1.94 -23.58
C GLU A 25 5.77 -2.49 -22.17
N PRO A 26 5.56 -3.79 -21.93
CA PRO A 26 5.70 -4.40 -20.61
C PRO A 26 7.08 -4.16 -19.95
N GLU A 27 8.15 -4.27 -20.73
CA GLU A 27 9.52 -4.12 -20.23
C GLU A 27 9.83 -2.68 -19.79
N ASP A 28 9.42 -1.69 -20.57
CA ASP A 28 9.57 -0.27 -20.23
C ASP A 28 8.78 0.08 -18.97
N TYR A 29 7.59 -0.48 -18.83
CA TYR A 29 6.78 -0.28 -17.64
C TYR A 29 7.43 -0.87 -16.39
N PHE A 30 8.00 -2.08 -16.48
CA PHE A 30 8.71 -2.71 -15.38
C PHE A 30 9.93 -1.91 -14.96
N LEU A 31 10.77 -1.50 -15.93
CA LEU A 31 11.94 -0.69 -15.67
C LEU A 31 11.58 0.64 -14.99
N TRP A 32 10.54 1.31 -15.49
CA TRP A 32 10.03 2.53 -14.89
C TRP A 32 9.56 2.29 -13.45
N LYS A 33 8.83 1.20 -13.17
CA LYS A 33 8.37 0.85 -11.82
C LYS A 33 9.52 0.51 -10.88
N GLN A 34 10.53 -0.22 -11.33
CA GLN A 34 11.72 -0.50 -10.54
C GLN A 34 12.44 0.81 -10.16
N ASN A 35 12.65 1.71 -11.12
CA ASN A 35 13.24 3.01 -10.86
C ASN A 35 12.40 3.85 -9.87
N TYR A 36 11.08 3.83 -10.01
CA TYR A 36 10.16 4.49 -9.09
C TYR A 36 10.32 3.97 -7.65
N TRP A 37 10.33 2.64 -7.48
CA TRP A 37 10.47 2.03 -6.15
C TRP A 37 11.87 2.17 -5.57
N ASN A 38 12.92 2.11 -6.37
CA ASN A 38 14.28 2.40 -5.92
C ASN A 38 14.39 3.84 -5.39
N ASN A 39 13.82 4.81 -6.10
CA ASN A 39 13.76 6.19 -5.63
C ASN A 39 12.93 6.32 -4.35
N PHE A 40 11.81 5.61 -4.24
CA PHE A 40 11.01 5.61 -3.03
C PHE A 40 11.80 5.08 -1.82
N VAL A 41 12.55 3.99 -1.98
CA VAL A 41 13.43 3.46 -0.91
C VAL A 41 14.49 4.50 -0.51
N LEU A 42 15.06 5.23 -1.46
CA LEU A 42 15.99 6.33 -1.17
C LEU A 42 15.34 7.48 -0.39
N GLU A 43 14.09 7.79 -0.67
CA GLU A 43 13.34 8.84 0.04
C GLU A 43 13.08 8.53 1.53
N ILE A 44 13.02 7.26 1.90
CA ILE A 44 12.76 6.80 3.28
C ILE A 44 14.00 6.31 4.02
N ARG A 45 15.17 6.36 3.40
CA ARG A 45 16.42 5.72 3.89
C ARG A 45 16.88 6.19 5.27
N GLU A 46 16.51 7.39 5.70
CA GLU A 46 16.85 7.90 7.02
C GLU A 46 16.13 7.17 8.16
N TRP A 47 15.00 6.51 7.86
CA TRP A 47 14.21 5.76 8.84
C TRP A 47 14.23 4.25 8.63
N VAL A 48 14.32 3.82 7.35
CA VAL A 48 14.26 2.40 6.97
C VAL A 48 15.21 2.13 5.81
N ILE A 49 16.07 1.13 6.00
CA ILE A 49 16.87 0.51 4.95
C ILE A 49 16.51 -0.98 4.95
N PRO A 50 15.77 -1.49 3.96
CA PRO A 50 15.47 -2.92 3.89
C PRO A 50 16.76 -3.74 3.66
N LEU A 51 16.97 -4.80 4.45
CA LEU A 51 18.16 -5.63 4.40
C LEU A 51 17.83 -7.05 3.90
N PRO A 52 18.80 -7.78 3.30
CA PRO A 52 18.55 -9.12 2.74
C PRO A 52 18.18 -10.19 3.75
N ASP A 53 18.56 -10.05 5.02
CA ASP A 53 18.28 -10.95 6.12
C ASP A 53 16.96 -10.66 6.85
N GLN A 54 16.27 -9.60 6.47
CA GLN A 54 14.98 -9.21 7.04
C GLN A 54 13.81 -9.92 6.35
N SER A 55 12.77 -10.19 7.11
CA SER A 55 11.46 -10.59 6.61
C SER A 55 10.64 -9.35 6.25
N LEU A 56 10.20 -9.25 5.00
CA LEU A 56 9.55 -8.07 4.43
C LEU A 56 8.13 -8.39 3.96
N LEU A 57 7.17 -7.50 4.22
CA LEU A 57 5.79 -7.61 3.75
C LEU A 57 5.45 -6.43 2.86
N ASP A 58 4.90 -6.71 1.67
CA ASP A 58 4.28 -5.72 0.77
C ASP A 58 2.76 -5.94 0.76
N MET A 59 2.04 -5.20 1.58
CA MET A 59 0.59 -5.30 1.75
C MET A 59 -0.14 -4.38 0.76
N GLY A 60 -0.96 -4.98 -0.11
CA GLY A 60 -1.60 -4.29 -1.22
C GLY A 60 -0.61 -4.05 -2.36
N CYS A 61 0.17 -5.07 -2.68
CA CYS A 61 1.31 -4.96 -3.60
C CYS A 61 0.93 -4.61 -5.05
N GLY A 62 -0.33 -4.81 -5.44
CA GLY A 62 -0.74 -4.66 -6.84
C GLY A 62 0.09 -5.56 -7.78
N PRO A 63 0.04 -5.31 -9.10
CA PRO A 63 0.79 -6.10 -10.08
C PRO A 63 2.25 -5.65 -10.25
N ALA A 64 2.66 -4.53 -9.67
CA ALA A 64 4.01 -3.95 -9.78
C ALA A 64 4.36 -3.11 -8.53
N GLY A 65 4.32 -3.76 -7.36
CA GLY A 65 4.57 -3.18 -6.06
C GLY A 65 6.05 -3.03 -5.73
N ILE A 66 6.31 -2.57 -4.50
CA ILE A 66 7.69 -2.37 -4.02
C ILE A 66 8.44 -3.70 -3.89
N PHE A 67 7.74 -4.84 -3.82
CA PHE A 67 8.35 -6.18 -3.81
C PHE A 67 9.37 -6.38 -4.95
N MET A 68 9.24 -5.65 -6.07
CA MET A 68 10.14 -5.75 -7.23
C MET A 68 11.59 -5.35 -6.94
N VAL A 69 11.81 -4.54 -5.90
CA VAL A 69 13.13 -3.98 -5.56
C VAL A 69 13.58 -4.31 -4.14
N LEU A 70 12.72 -4.95 -3.34
CA LEU A 70 13.06 -5.33 -1.98
C LEU A 70 14.06 -6.50 -1.96
N PRO A 71 15.10 -6.43 -1.11
CA PRO A 71 16.05 -7.53 -0.94
C PRO A 71 15.44 -8.65 -0.08
N GLY A 72 16.05 -9.84 -0.11
CA GLY A 72 15.68 -10.94 0.79
C GLY A 72 14.33 -11.58 0.49
N GLN A 73 13.74 -12.20 1.51
CA GLN A 73 12.44 -12.90 1.40
C GLN A 73 11.30 -11.90 1.59
N VAL A 74 10.43 -11.77 0.58
CA VAL A 74 9.29 -10.87 0.59
C VAL A 74 7.99 -11.66 0.55
N THR A 75 7.03 -11.31 1.41
CA THR A 75 5.64 -11.72 1.24
C THR A 75 4.88 -10.57 0.59
N ALA A 76 4.27 -10.80 -0.57
CA ALA A 76 3.49 -9.82 -1.31
C ALA A 76 2.01 -10.20 -1.30
N VAL A 77 1.17 -9.32 -0.78
CA VAL A 77 -0.26 -9.60 -0.52
C VAL A 77 -1.14 -8.63 -1.29
N ASP A 78 -2.08 -9.16 -2.08
CA ASP A 78 -3.10 -8.34 -2.76
C ASP A 78 -4.35 -9.18 -3.04
N PRO A 79 -5.56 -8.63 -2.92
CA PRO A 79 -6.80 -9.35 -3.18
C PRO A 79 -7.02 -9.71 -4.66
N LEU A 80 -6.31 -9.06 -5.58
CA LEU A 80 -6.51 -9.20 -7.03
C LEU A 80 -5.44 -10.05 -7.73
N LEU A 81 -4.49 -10.67 -7.02
CA LEU A 81 -3.37 -11.41 -7.60
C LEU A 81 -3.78 -12.44 -8.67
N GLY A 82 -4.81 -13.24 -8.39
CA GLY A 82 -5.34 -14.19 -9.36
C GLY A 82 -5.82 -13.53 -10.65
N GLN A 83 -6.46 -12.36 -10.54
CA GLN A 83 -6.94 -11.61 -11.69
C GLN A 83 -5.81 -10.94 -12.46
N TYR A 84 -4.74 -10.49 -11.77
CA TYR A 84 -3.55 -9.95 -12.44
C TYR A 84 -2.86 -11.03 -13.26
N LYS A 85 -2.69 -12.22 -12.71
CA LYS A 85 -2.10 -13.36 -13.41
C LYS A 85 -2.88 -13.74 -14.68
N GLU A 86 -4.22 -13.68 -14.63
CA GLU A 86 -5.06 -14.02 -15.79
C GLU A 86 -5.11 -12.94 -16.88
N LYS A 87 -5.00 -11.65 -16.49
CA LYS A 87 -5.39 -10.52 -17.38
C LYS A 87 -4.27 -9.56 -17.71
N LEU A 88 -3.15 -9.63 -17.00
CA LEU A 88 -2.00 -8.77 -17.21
C LEU A 88 -0.81 -9.60 -17.66
N PRO A 89 -0.52 -9.65 -18.97
CA PRO A 89 0.52 -10.52 -19.52
C PRO A 89 1.92 -10.24 -18.94
N PHE A 90 2.14 -9.04 -18.40
CA PHE A 90 3.40 -8.66 -17.79
C PHE A 90 3.53 -9.09 -16.30
N PHE A 91 2.42 -9.40 -15.61
CA PHE A 91 2.49 -9.91 -14.24
C PHE A 91 2.80 -11.40 -14.25
N ILE A 92 4.09 -11.72 -14.12
CA ILE A 92 4.64 -13.08 -14.12
C ILE A 92 5.26 -13.31 -12.74
N PRO A 93 4.49 -13.79 -11.73
CA PRO A 93 4.98 -14.02 -10.37
C PRO A 93 6.23 -14.90 -10.32
N GLU A 94 6.34 -15.84 -11.25
CA GLU A 94 7.43 -16.82 -11.36
C GLU A 94 8.81 -16.16 -11.65
N LYS A 95 8.84 -14.91 -12.08
CA LYS A 95 10.09 -14.14 -12.25
C LYS A 95 10.67 -13.62 -10.93
N PHE A 96 9.91 -13.69 -9.83
CA PHE A 96 10.31 -13.17 -8.52
C PHE A 96 10.55 -14.33 -7.55
N ASN A 97 11.70 -14.99 -7.66
CA ASN A 97 12.04 -16.19 -6.88
C ASN A 97 12.14 -15.94 -5.36
N ASN A 98 12.33 -14.70 -4.94
CA ASN A 98 12.39 -14.30 -3.54
C ASN A 98 11.05 -13.78 -2.99
N VAL A 99 9.95 -13.86 -3.77
CA VAL A 99 8.65 -13.31 -3.38
C VAL A 99 7.61 -14.41 -3.24
N ILE A 100 6.95 -14.45 -2.09
CA ILE A 100 5.78 -15.32 -1.84
C ILE A 100 4.52 -14.49 -2.01
N PHE A 101 3.74 -14.78 -3.05
CA PHE A 101 2.48 -14.09 -3.32
C PHE A 101 1.30 -14.75 -2.60
N GLN A 102 0.49 -13.95 -1.88
CA GLN A 102 -0.68 -14.41 -1.14
C GLN A 102 -1.91 -13.56 -1.44
N THR A 103 -3.01 -14.21 -1.82
CA THR A 103 -4.27 -13.50 -2.10
C THR A 103 -5.04 -13.23 -0.81
N SER A 104 -5.07 -11.96 -0.38
CA SER A 104 -5.86 -11.51 0.78
C SER A 104 -6.09 -10.01 0.70
N THR A 105 -7.11 -9.52 1.44
CA THR A 105 -7.28 -8.09 1.73
C THR A 105 -6.43 -7.71 2.94
N ALA A 106 -6.11 -6.42 3.10
CA ALA A 106 -5.37 -5.93 4.27
C ALA A 106 -6.13 -6.22 5.59
N GLU A 107 -7.47 -6.11 5.58
CA GLU A 107 -8.30 -6.38 6.75
C GLU A 107 -8.44 -7.87 7.10
N GLY A 108 -8.23 -8.74 6.11
CA GLY A 108 -8.41 -10.19 6.24
C GLY A 108 -7.11 -10.97 6.37
N PHE A 109 -5.98 -10.32 6.17
CA PHE A 109 -4.69 -10.99 6.22
C PHE A 109 -4.35 -11.39 7.66
N ASN A 110 -4.17 -12.69 7.86
CA ASN A 110 -3.77 -13.26 9.13
C ASN A 110 -2.30 -13.67 9.07
N CYS A 111 -1.44 -12.86 9.67
CA CYS A 111 -0.01 -13.11 9.71
C CYS A 111 0.32 -14.34 10.54
N GLN A 112 0.84 -15.38 9.90
CA GLN A 112 1.38 -16.55 10.58
C GLN A 112 2.76 -16.25 11.20
N THR A 113 3.51 -15.33 10.58
CA THR A 113 4.82 -14.86 11.04
C THR A 113 4.84 -13.34 11.00
N GLN A 114 5.59 -12.71 11.91
CA GLN A 114 5.76 -11.27 11.92
C GLN A 114 6.94 -10.84 11.06
N PHE A 115 6.90 -9.60 10.57
CA PHE A 115 7.86 -9.03 9.63
C PHE A 115 8.69 -7.92 10.28
N ASP A 116 9.95 -7.81 9.86
CA ASP A 116 10.85 -6.73 10.28
C ASP A 116 10.41 -5.40 9.71
N VAL A 117 9.97 -5.41 8.43
CA VAL A 117 9.41 -4.22 7.78
C VAL A 117 8.12 -4.58 7.04
N VAL A 118 7.08 -3.81 7.29
CA VAL A 118 5.78 -3.88 6.61
C VAL A 118 5.60 -2.64 5.74
N PHE A 119 5.42 -2.83 4.45
CA PHE A 119 5.04 -1.77 3.50
C PHE A 119 3.55 -1.84 3.23
N SER A 120 2.86 -0.71 3.24
CA SER A 120 1.47 -0.56 2.82
C SER A 120 1.34 0.76 2.07
N LEU A 121 1.53 0.69 0.74
CA LEU A 121 1.77 1.87 -0.09
C LEU A 121 0.54 2.18 -0.94
N ASN A 122 -0.15 3.27 -0.59
CA ASN A 122 -1.40 3.70 -1.22
C ASN A 122 -2.52 2.65 -1.15
N VAL A 123 -2.67 1.97 -0.02
CA VAL A 123 -3.60 0.85 0.19
C VAL A 123 -4.75 1.21 1.12
N ILE A 124 -4.45 1.79 2.29
CA ILE A 124 -5.45 1.98 3.34
C ILE A 124 -6.54 3.00 2.98
N ASN A 125 -6.34 3.78 1.93
CA ASN A 125 -7.36 4.68 1.37
C ASN A 125 -8.50 3.88 0.69
N HIS A 126 -8.21 2.64 0.24
CA HIS A 126 -9.09 1.79 -0.55
C HIS A 126 -9.76 0.66 0.26
N VAL A 127 -9.36 0.47 1.52
CA VAL A 127 -9.92 -0.59 2.37
C VAL A 127 -11.35 -0.27 2.81
N THR A 128 -12.10 -1.29 3.18
CA THR A 128 -13.47 -1.13 3.68
C THR A 128 -13.48 -0.67 5.14
N ASP A 129 -12.58 -1.23 5.96
CA ASP A 129 -12.43 -0.92 7.40
C ASP A 129 -10.97 -0.56 7.70
N ILE A 130 -10.72 0.74 7.77
CA ILE A 130 -9.37 1.28 8.00
C ILE A 130 -8.80 0.86 9.35
N LYS A 131 -9.64 0.79 10.40
CA LYS A 131 -9.17 0.39 11.74
C LYS A 131 -8.74 -1.07 11.74
N ARG A 132 -9.53 -1.93 11.10
CA ARG A 132 -9.21 -3.35 10.98
C ARG A 132 -7.94 -3.57 10.13
N ALA A 133 -7.78 -2.82 9.04
CA ALA A 133 -6.57 -2.87 8.22
C ALA A 133 -5.33 -2.44 9.02
N ILE A 134 -5.37 -1.32 9.76
CA ILE A 134 -4.26 -0.85 10.57
C ILE A 134 -3.93 -1.84 11.71
N ASN A 135 -4.93 -2.44 12.36
CA ASN A 135 -4.70 -3.49 13.35
C ASN A 135 -4.03 -4.73 12.75
N SER A 136 -4.41 -5.12 11.53
CA SER A 136 -3.75 -6.20 10.79
C SER A 136 -2.28 -5.87 10.52
N LEU A 137 -1.99 -4.66 10.00
CA LEU A 137 -0.62 -4.19 9.77
C LEU A 137 0.20 -4.19 11.07
N TYR A 138 -0.37 -3.73 12.19
CA TYR A 138 0.27 -3.76 13.51
C TYR A 138 0.60 -5.20 13.95
N SER A 139 -0.35 -6.11 13.77
CA SER A 139 -0.17 -7.53 14.13
C SER A 139 0.94 -8.17 13.30
N CYS A 140 1.11 -7.75 12.04
CA CYS A 140 2.14 -8.23 11.13
C CYS A 140 3.54 -7.71 11.46
N CYS A 141 3.68 -6.57 12.11
CA CYS A 141 4.98 -6.06 12.53
C CYS A 141 5.55 -6.83 13.71
N LYS A 142 6.84 -7.16 13.69
CA LYS A 142 7.59 -7.56 14.89
C LYS A 142 7.64 -6.41 15.90
N LYS A 143 7.88 -6.72 17.17
CA LYS A 143 8.28 -5.70 18.16
C LYS A 143 9.60 -5.05 17.70
N GLY A 144 9.68 -3.72 17.69
CA GLY A 144 10.77 -2.95 17.07
C GLY A 144 10.77 -2.94 15.53
N GLY A 145 9.86 -3.69 14.90
CA GLY A 145 9.68 -3.67 13.45
C GLY A 145 9.03 -2.38 12.95
N LYS A 146 9.18 -2.10 11.68
CA LYS A 146 8.74 -0.84 11.08
C LYS A 146 7.58 -1.01 10.10
N LEU A 147 6.63 -0.07 10.17
CA LEU A 147 5.61 0.14 9.15
C LEU A 147 6.00 1.33 8.28
N VAL A 148 6.02 1.14 6.99
CA VAL A 148 6.11 2.19 5.98
C VAL A 148 4.74 2.32 5.32
N LEU A 149 4.04 3.37 5.64
CA LEU A 149 2.69 3.65 5.15
C LEU A 149 2.72 4.84 4.20
N SER A 150 2.22 4.71 2.98
CA SER A 150 1.97 5.88 2.14
C SER A 150 0.49 6.09 1.87
N VAL A 151 0.07 7.33 1.85
CA VAL A 151 -1.33 7.75 1.72
C VAL A 151 -1.48 9.03 0.91
N ASP A 152 -2.61 9.17 0.24
CA ASP A 152 -3.08 10.45 -0.25
C ASP A 152 -3.80 11.18 0.90
N SER A 153 -3.11 12.15 1.49
CA SER A 153 -3.57 12.94 2.63
C SER A 153 -4.32 14.19 2.16
N HIS A 154 -5.50 14.44 2.69
CA HIS A 154 -6.33 15.58 2.30
C HIS A 154 -5.81 16.91 2.89
N ASN A 155 -5.67 17.96 2.03
CA ASN A 155 -5.12 19.25 2.42
C ASN A 155 -6.14 20.19 3.07
N PHE A 156 -7.45 20.03 2.84
CA PHE A 156 -8.50 20.98 3.23
C PHE A 156 -9.60 20.36 4.09
N LYS A 157 -9.66 20.74 5.37
CA LYS A 157 -10.72 20.30 6.29
C LYS A 157 -12.15 20.70 5.85
N PRO A 158 -12.43 21.92 5.36
CA PRO A 158 -13.81 22.33 5.02
C PRO A 158 -14.39 21.63 3.79
N LEU A 159 -13.59 21.35 2.76
CA LEU A 159 -14.04 20.65 1.55
C LEU A 159 -14.41 19.17 1.82
N ARG A 160 -13.85 18.57 2.85
CA ARG A 160 -14.15 17.21 3.28
C ARG A 160 -15.64 16.99 3.56
N THR A 161 -16.33 17.96 4.17
CA THR A 161 -17.76 17.85 4.46
C THR A 161 -18.58 17.80 3.17
N VAL A 162 -18.18 18.55 2.15
CA VAL A 162 -18.84 18.60 0.84
C VAL A 162 -18.60 17.27 0.08
N PHE A 163 -17.35 16.80 0.02
CA PHE A 163 -17.00 15.51 -0.64
C PHE A 163 -17.61 14.30 0.05
N ARG A 164 -17.72 14.31 1.38
CA ARG A 164 -18.35 13.24 2.17
C ARG A 164 -19.85 13.07 1.86
N HIS A 165 -20.55 14.13 1.49
CA HIS A 165 -21.96 14.10 1.12
C HIS A 165 -22.20 13.79 -0.37
N LEU A 166 -21.21 14.05 -1.23
CA LEU A 166 -21.37 13.87 -2.67
C LEU A 166 -21.17 12.42 -3.16
N HIS A 167 -20.84 11.44 -2.32
CA HIS A 167 -20.71 10.00 -2.63
C HIS A 167 -19.90 9.68 -3.93
N PHE A 168 -19.14 10.64 -4.48
CA PHE A 168 -18.53 10.54 -5.79
C PHE A 168 -17.23 9.73 -5.81
N ASP A 169 -16.55 9.57 -4.68
CA ASP A 169 -15.30 8.80 -4.65
C ASP A 169 -15.52 7.38 -4.10
N ILE A 170 -15.93 6.48 -4.99
CA ILE A 170 -16.11 5.06 -4.68
C ILE A 170 -14.75 4.38 -4.42
N LEU A 171 -13.68 4.94 -4.98
CA LEU A 171 -12.33 4.37 -4.95
C LEU A 171 -11.57 4.73 -3.65
N HIS A 172 -11.85 5.91 -3.06
CA HIS A 172 -11.18 6.37 -1.84
C HIS A 172 -12.19 6.64 -0.72
N PRO A 173 -12.71 5.59 -0.06
CA PRO A 173 -13.70 5.75 1.01
C PRO A 173 -13.16 6.50 2.23
N HIS A 174 -11.83 6.51 2.42
CA HIS A 174 -11.16 7.15 3.54
C HIS A 174 -10.31 8.34 3.07
N GLN A 175 -10.87 9.55 3.24
CA GLN A 175 -10.20 10.82 2.94
C GLN A 175 -9.80 11.49 4.25
N LEU A 176 -8.70 11.05 4.83
CA LEU A 176 -8.19 11.57 6.11
C LEU A 176 -7.07 12.59 5.88
N THR A 177 -6.89 13.47 6.85
CA THR A 177 -5.70 14.33 6.93
C THR A 177 -4.51 13.53 7.47
N LEU A 178 -3.29 14.04 7.26
CA LEU A 178 -2.08 13.42 7.80
C LEU A 178 -2.16 13.19 9.32
N ILE A 179 -2.65 14.19 10.06
CA ILE A 179 -2.81 14.12 11.52
C ILE A 179 -3.77 12.98 11.93
N GLU A 180 -4.84 12.76 11.17
CA GLU A 180 -5.79 11.67 11.44
C GLU A 180 -5.18 10.30 11.14
N TYR A 181 -4.35 10.15 10.09
CA TYR A 181 -3.61 8.91 9.84
C TYR A 181 -2.61 8.62 10.96
N ILE A 182 -1.82 9.62 11.38
CA ILE A 182 -0.87 9.51 12.49
C ILE A 182 -1.61 9.05 13.76
N LYS A 183 -2.71 9.71 14.11
CA LYS A 183 -3.50 9.36 15.30
C LYS A 183 -4.00 7.90 15.25
N LEU A 184 -4.47 7.43 14.10
CA LEU A 184 -4.89 6.03 13.93
C LEU A 184 -3.75 5.03 14.16
N LEU A 185 -2.52 5.37 13.74
CA LEU A 185 -1.34 4.54 13.97
C LEU A 185 -0.95 4.52 15.45
N GLU A 186 -0.97 5.68 16.11
CA GLU A 186 -0.66 5.81 17.55
C GLU A 186 -1.69 5.09 18.41
N GLU A 187 -2.99 5.15 18.07
CA GLU A 187 -4.07 4.47 18.79
C GLU A 187 -3.89 2.94 18.84
N VAL A 188 -3.21 2.32 17.87
CA VAL A 188 -2.94 0.88 17.87
C VAL A 188 -1.57 0.51 18.47
N GLY A 189 -0.74 1.51 18.85
CA GLY A 189 0.53 1.31 19.53
C GLY A 189 1.78 1.51 18.68
N PHE A 190 1.66 2.11 17.50
CA PHE A 190 2.83 2.55 16.74
C PHE A 190 3.40 3.86 17.28
N THR A 191 4.72 3.98 17.26
CA THR A 191 5.45 5.24 17.50
C THR A 191 5.91 5.80 16.17
N ILE A 192 5.53 7.04 15.83
CA ILE A 192 5.95 7.69 14.59
C ILE A 192 7.43 8.01 14.64
N LYS A 193 8.19 7.60 13.64
CA LYS A 193 9.64 7.87 13.50
C LYS A 193 9.91 9.00 12.52
N GLY A 194 9.03 9.19 11.55
CA GLY A 194 9.13 10.28 10.60
C GLY A 194 8.00 10.30 9.58
N GLU A 195 7.92 11.40 8.87
CA GLU A 195 6.98 11.63 7.79
C GLU A 195 7.60 12.47 6.69
N LYS A 196 7.21 12.24 5.43
CA LYS A 196 7.69 13.01 4.29
C LYS A 196 6.60 13.18 3.24
N CYS A 197 6.42 14.42 2.79
CA CYS A 197 5.59 14.71 1.64
C CYS A 197 6.41 14.43 0.36
N LEU A 198 6.06 13.37 -0.35
CA LEU A 198 6.73 12.96 -1.59
C LEU A 198 6.23 13.74 -2.81
N LYS A 199 4.95 14.11 -2.81
CA LYS A 199 4.34 14.91 -3.86
C LYS A 199 3.27 15.84 -3.29
N LYS A 200 3.42 17.13 -3.55
CA LYS A 200 2.39 18.13 -3.21
C LYS A 200 1.35 18.19 -4.32
N GLY A 201 0.08 18.18 -3.94
CA GLY A 201 -1.06 18.39 -4.83
C GLY A 201 -2.01 19.43 -4.29
N PHE A 202 -2.96 19.87 -5.11
CA PHE A 202 -3.93 20.89 -4.70
C PHE A 202 -4.90 20.37 -3.63
N ILE A 203 -5.48 19.18 -3.85
CA ILE A 203 -6.46 18.57 -2.95
C ILE A 203 -5.80 17.58 -2.01
N PHE A 204 -4.89 16.75 -2.53
CA PHE A 204 -4.20 15.70 -1.80
C PHE A 204 -2.70 15.85 -1.92
N ASN A 205 -2.00 15.60 -0.82
CA ASN A 205 -0.57 15.38 -0.80
C ASN A 205 -0.30 13.86 -0.70
N TYR A 206 0.63 13.36 -1.52
CA TYR A 206 1.14 12.01 -1.34
C TYR A 206 2.22 12.02 -0.27
N VAL A 207 1.95 11.38 0.86
CA VAL A 207 2.79 11.39 2.05
C VAL A 207 3.19 9.98 2.42
N VAL A 208 4.43 9.80 2.86
CA VAL A 208 4.89 8.59 3.54
C VAL A 208 5.02 8.86 5.04
N ILE A 209 4.58 7.89 5.85
CA ILE A 209 4.72 7.86 7.31
C ILE A 209 5.52 6.60 7.64
N VAL A 210 6.57 6.75 8.43
CA VAL A 210 7.32 5.62 8.99
C VAL A 210 7.03 5.53 10.48
N ALA A 211 6.59 4.36 10.92
CA ALA A 211 6.23 4.10 12.30
C ALA A 211 6.89 2.80 12.79
N GLU A 212 7.13 2.68 14.09
CA GLU A 212 7.76 1.53 14.73
C GLU A 212 6.80 0.93 15.75
N LYS A 213 6.68 -0.39 15.76
CA LYS A 213 5.92 -1.13 16.77
C LYS A 213 6.69 -1.17 18.09
N SER A 214 6.13 -0.59 19.15
CA SER A 214 6.68 -0.56 20.49
C SER A 214 6.68 -1.93 21.20
#